data_14f78c51ef54e07b95e95ae6fa9c7a3b
#
_entry.id   14f78c51ef54e07b95e95ae6fa9c7a3b
#
_cell.length_a   1.000
_cell.length_b   1.000
_cell.length_c   1.000
_cell.angle_alpha   90.00
_cell.angle_beta   90.00
_cell.angle_gamma   90.00
#
_symmetry.space_group_name_H-M   'P 1'
#
loop_
_entity.id
_entity.type
_entity.pdbx_description
1 polymer ?
#
loop_
_entity_poly.entity_id
_entity_poly.type
_entity_poly.pdbx_seq_one_letter_code
_entity_poly.pdbx_strand_id
1 'polypeptide(L)'
;MKKNILMLINGFGIERNGSYSVYSNDLMPNFEAIRSTKIFKPIINEFLDYKSAYRNFSMGIDDPLTYNLIENNIYKVEFPENPLMKYIIQELNKNDKIKFHVFCYWDSQRSVEQIATYIKEIQSKVSNKIFLHIILCQKSINDYKYIERSFTTLNYELGVNVKVGLVTGEDNLSDNLQFKEVMKTFITEYGEKYKDIGKKIETQTQMKIPPSKTRTFAVSYGFGITDGDKVMFFNYSNVDVNRFKKELAEQKFRKFDASTIQYFSLFPVKCDEQVPFMYNYAIASTYTLNALKSIKAKCIVFDLKEKCPFINYYLTGLKNDIDPDLKYVPTDEGIIDNKELLVQNLEAQADKDLIILNYDISSANTIEELKAKLKAIDELVGVVNNYCTQRKYGLFISSLYGFERDMYNEKHELCHINFSGKVPVVISDEGIVSTNYTVMEGGTLHDLADTILKNINSDYKEDGLLKKKSTLFSFLYKKPKKG
;
A
#
# COMPACT_ATOMS: atom_id res chain seq x y z
N MET A 1 -30.28 -9.87 -5.40
CA MET A 1 -29.26 -8.92 -4.91
C MET A 1 -29.16 -7.78 -5.89
N LYS A 2 -28.93 -6.56 -5.40
CA LYS A 2 -28.74 -5.39 -6.25
C LYS A 2 -27.31 -5.35 -6.74
N LYS A 3 -27.10 -5.04 -8.03
CA LYS A 3 -25.78 -5.01 -8.62
C LYS A 3 -25.12 -3.65 -8.46
N ASN A 4 -23.83 -3.62 -8.20
CA ASN A 4 -23.08 -2.39 -7.91
C ASN A 4 -21.74 -2.38 -8.62
N ILE A 5 -21.29 -1.19 -8.98
CA ILE A 5 -19.93 -0.93 -9.45
C ILE A 5 -19.29 0.04 -8.46
N LEU A 6 -18.11 -0.29 -7.96
CA LEU A 6 -17.26 0.60 -7.19
C LEU A 6 -16.08 1.03 -8.05
N MET A 7 -15.98 2.32 -8.33
CA MET A 7 -14.77 2.93 -8.93
C MET A 7 -13.90 3.51 -7.82
N LEU A 8 -12.72 2.97 -7.65
CA LEU A 8 -11.68 3.52 -6.79
C LEU A 8 -10.68 4.28 -7.67
N ILE A 9 -10.56 5.59 -7.43
CA ILE A 9 -9.61 6.47 -8.13
C ILE A 9 -8.54 6.89 -7.12
N ASN A 10 -7.62 5.98 -6.84
CA ASN A 10 -6.60 6.18 -5.82
C ASN A 10 -5.64 7.31 -6.21
N GLY A 11 -5.34 8.18 -5.24
CA GLY A 11 -4.65 9.44 -5.45
C GLY A 11 -5.58 10.64 -5.69
N PHE A 12 -6.90 10.43 -5.82
CA PHE A 12 -7.87 11.49 -6.02
C PHE A 12 -8.45 11.99 -4.70
N GLY A 13 -7.89 13.07 -4.17
CA GLY A 13 -8.42 13.80 -3.02
C GLY A 13 -9.28 14.99 -3.46
N ILE A 14 -10.15 15.45 -2.57
CA ILE A 14 -11.03 16.60 -2.83
C ILE A 14 -10.80 17.68 -1.78
N GLU A 15 -9.66 18.31 -1.80
CA GLU A 15 -9.50 19.56 -1.08
C GLU A 15 -9.42 20.71 -2.07
N ARG A 16 -10.53 21.45 -2.19
CA ARG A 16 -10.68 22.53 -3.18
C ARG A 16 -10.06 23.86 -2.78
N ASN A 17 -9.55 23.96 -1.57
CA ASN A 17 -9.05 25.22 -1.02
C ASN A 17 -7.54 25.45 -1.23
N GLY A 18 -6.87 24.49 -1.88
CA GLY A 18 -5.47 24.64 -2.26
C GLY A 18 -5.33 25.52 -3.51
N SER A 19 -4.44 26.49 -3.47
CA SER A 19 -4.12 27.35 -4.61
C SER A 19 -3.45 26.58 -5.76
N TYR A 20 -3.02 25.34 -5.51
CA TYR A 20 -2.17 24.53 -6.37
C TYR A 20 -2.79 23.14 -6.64
N SER A 21 -4.08 23.11 -6.97
CA SER A 21 -4.76 21.89 -7.40
C SER A 21 -4.86 21.83 -8.92
N VAL A 22 -4.57 20.67 -9.51
CA VAL A 22 -4.85 20.42 -10.94
C VAL A 22 -6.32 20.09 -11.19
N TYR A 23 -7.08 19.79 -10.12
CA TYR A 23 -8.48 19.49 -10.23
C TYR A 23 -9.29 20.74 -10.61
N SER A 24 -10.06 20.63 -11.66
CA SER A 24 -11.05 21.63 -12.06
C SER A 24 -12.28 20.97 -12.64
N ASN A 25 -13.38 21.70 -12.62
CA ASN A 25 -14.64 21.21 -13.22
C ASN A 25 -14.48 20.92 -14.73
N ASP A 26 -13.64 21.72 -15.39
CA ASP A 26 -13.38 21.54 -16.84
C ASP A 26 -12.51 20.31 -17.14
N LEU A 27 -11.68 19.90 -16.19
CA LEU A 27 -10.83 18.73 -16.32
C LEU A 27 -11.62 17.43 -16.10
N MET A 28 -12.61 17.45 -15.19
CA MET A 28 -13.41 16.28 -14.82
C MET A 28 -14.92 16.56 -14.91
N PRO A 29 -15.43 16.91 -16.11
CA PRO A 29 -16.84 17.30 -16.30
C PRO A 29 -17.83 16.18 -16.01
N ASN A 30 -17.52 14.92 -16.31
CA ASN A 30 -18.41 13.79 -16.03
C ASN A 30 -18.54 13.55 -14.53
N PHE A 31 -17.44 13.57 -13.80
CA PHE A 31 -17.44 13.45 -12.35
C PHE A 31 -18.25 14.59 -11.71
N GLU A 32 -18.06 15.84 -12.16
CA GLU A 32 -18.78 17.00 -11.66
C GLU A 32 -20.28 16.92 -11.93
N ALA A 33 -20.69 16.45 -13.11
CA ALA A 33 -22.09 16.25 -13.44
C ALA A 33 -22.76 15.23 -12.50
N ILE A 34 -22.06 14.14 -12.18
CA ILE A 34 -22.57 13.15 -11.23
C ILE A 34 -22.58 13.75 -9.81
N ARG A 35 -21.49 14.37 -9.38
CA ARG A 35 -21.33 14.96 -8.06
C ARG A 35 -22.40 16.02 -7.75
N SER A 36 -22.75 16.83 -8.71
CA SER A 36 -23.73 17.92 -8.55
C SER A 36 -25.18 17.40 -8.47
N THR A 37 -25.49 16.25 -9.05
CA THR A 37 -26.86 15.71 -9.17
C THR A 37 -27.14 14.53 -8.24
N LYS A 38 -26.10 13.88 -7.70
CA LYS A 38 -26.20 12.67 -6.88
C LYS A 38 -25.78 12.92 -5.45
N ILE A 39 -25.79 11.89 -4.62
CA ILE A 39 -25.26 12.02 -3.25
C ILE A 39 -23.74 12.17 -3.33
N PHE A 40 -23.25 13.25 -2.76
CA PHE A 40 -21.82 13.51 -2.62
C PHE A 40 -21.51 13.94 -1.19
N LYS A 41 -20.52 13.30 -0.59
CA LYS A 41 -19.94 13.71 0.69
C LYS A 41 -18.46 13.31 0.71
N PRO A 42 -17.53 14.22 1.01
CA PRO A 42 -16.18 13.81 1.32
C PRO A 42 -16.14 13.13 2.69
N ILE A 43 -15.36 12.07 2.78
CA ILE A 43 -15.00 11.44 4.04
C ILE A 43 -13.54 11.74 4.36
N ILE A 44 -13.18 11.74 5.64
CA ILE A 44 -11.82 11.99 6.06
C ILE A 44 -11.09 10.65 6.09
N ASN A 45 -9.93 10.62 5.42
CA ASN A 45 -8.99 9.53 5.54
C ASN A 45 -7.85 10.00 6.44
N GLU A 46 -7.73 9.41 7.63
CA GLU A 46 -6.69 9.74 8.61
C GLU A 46 -5.49 8.77 8.55
N PHE A 47 -5.44 7.93 7.52
CA PHE A 47 -4.38 6.94 7.38
C PHE A 47 -3.13 7.55 6.78
N LEU A 48 -1.98 7.07 7.26
CA LEU A 48 -0.67 7.59 6.87
C LEU A 48 -0.11 6.93 5.60
N ASP A 49 -0.71 5.83 5.13
CA ASP A 49 -0.28 5.12 3.93
C ASP A 49 -1.42 4.37 3.22
N TYR A 50 -1.19 4.03 1.95
CA TYR A 50 -2.17 3.36 1.14
C TYR A 50 -2.54 1.95 1.64
N LYS A 51 -1.61 1.23 2.30
CA LYS A 51 -1.86 -0.11 2.83
C LYS A 51 -2.87 -0.07 3.97
N SER A 52 -2.80 0.96 4.80
CA SER A 52 -3.75 1.20 5.88
C SER A 52 -5.12 1.57 5.37
N ALA A 53 -5.17 2.39 4.34
CA ALA A 53 -6.43 2.73 3.70
C ALA A 53 -7.11 1.48 3.12
N TYR A 54 -6.35 0.60 2.44
CA TYR A 54 -6.87 -0.69 1.98
C TYR A 54 -7.32 -1.58 3.13
N ARG A 55 -6.56 -1.62 4.23
CA ARG A 55 -6.93 -2.39 5.43
C ARG A 55 -8.22 -1.89 6.05
N ASN A 56 -8.35 -0.59 6.24
CA ASN A 56 -9.56 -0.02 6.78
C ASN A 56 -10.76 -0.32 5.87
N PHE A 57 -10.62 -0.08 4.58
CA PHE A 57 -11.66 -0.40 3.60
C PHE A 57 -12.06 -1.87 3.64
N SER A 58 -11.08 -2.78 3.64
CA SER A 58 -11.33 -4.23 3.49
C SER A 58 -11.69 -4.94 4.78
N MET A 59 -11.22 -4.50 5.93
CA MET A 59 -11.34 -5.21 7.21
C MET A 59 -12.06 -4.43 8.29
N GLY A 60 -12.37 -3.17 8.05
CA GLY A 60 -13.04 -2.33 9.04
C GLY A 60 -12.22 -2.01 10.28
N ILE A 61 -10.91 -2.06 10.17
CA ILE A 61 -10.04 -1.74 11.27
C ILE A 61 -9.70 -0.25 11.19
N ASP A 62 -10.17 0.54 12.15
CA ASP A 62 -9.70 1.92 12.36
C ASP A 62 -8.33 1.96 13.03
N ASP A 63 -7.66 0.85 13.07
CA ASP A 63 -6.31 0.84 13.57
C ASP A 63 -5.46 1.68 12.61
N PRO A 64 -4.99 2.86 13.07
CA PRO A 64 -4.05 3.63 12.28
C PRO A 64 -2.75 2.89 12.26
N LEU A 65 -2.79 1.59 11.90
CA LEU A 65 -1.65 0.85 11.52
C LEU A 65 -0.80 0.21 12.58
N THR A 66 -0.43 -0.89 12.14
CA THR A 66 0.91 -1.49 12.21
C THR A 66 2.03 -0.46 12.44
N TYR A 67 1.99 0.68 11.75
CA TYR A 67 2.93 1.78 11.95
C TYR A 67 2.75 2.47 13.32
N ASN A 68 1.57 2.88 13.71
CA ASN A 68 1.33 3.49 15.03
C ASN A 68 1.45 2.46 16.17
N LEU A 69 1.14 1.18 15.91
CA LEU A 69 1.46 0.12 16.86
C LEU A 69 2.97 0.00 17.04
N ILE A 70 3.74 0.10 15.96
CA ILE A 70 5.19 0.07 16.05
C ILE A 70 5.70 1.33 16.74
N GLU A 71 5.24 2.53 16.36
CA GLU A 71 5.62 3.77 17.04
C GLU A 71 5.28 3.72 18.51
N ASN A 72 4.06 3.35 18.86
CA ASN A 72 3.63 3.24 20.25
C ASN A 72 4.44 2.19 21.02
N ASN A 73 4.84 1.09 20.38
CA ASN A 73 5.60 0.02 21.04
C ASN A 73 7.09 0.33 21.12
N ILE A 74 7.66 1.07 20.15
CA ILE A 74 9.02 1.60 20.24
C ILE A 74 9.15 2.57 21.42
N TYR A 75 8.21 3.50 21.55
CA TYR A 75 8.22 4.51 22.61
C TYR A 75 7.77 3.96 23.97
N LYS A 76 7.11 2.79 24.02
CA LYS A 76 6.54 2.20 25.24
C LYS A 76 7.33 1.05 25.85
N VAL A 77 8.62 0.90 25.59
CA VAL A 77 9.47 -0.13 26.26
C VAL A 77 9.18 -1.58 25.79
N GLU A 78 8.25 -1.83 24.89
CA GLU A 78 7.88 -3.20 24.51
C GLU A 78 8.85 -3.87 23.52
N PHE A 79 9.57 -3.09 22.70
CA PHE A 79 10.50 -3.66 21.72
C PHE A 79 11.65 -4.45 22.35
N PRO A 80 12.36 -3.92 23.36
CA PRO A 80 13.42 -4.67 24.05
C PRO A 80 12.92 -5.92 24.77
N GLU A 81 11.68 -5.90 25.19
CA GLU A 81 11.03 -7.00 25.90
C GLU A 81 10.39 -8.04 25.00
N ASN A 82 10.29 -7.76 23.68
CA ASN A 82 9.72 -8.68 22.71
C ASN A 82 10.47 -10.03 22.72
N PRO A 83 9.77 -11.18 22.88
CA PRO A 83 10.42 -12.49 22.98
C PRO A 83 11.31 -12.84 21.78
N LEU A 84 10.90 -12.46 20.57
CA LEU A 84 11.69 -12.70 19.36
C LEU A 84 12.96 -11.84 19.34
N MET A 85 12.88 -10.58 19.79
CA MET A 85 14.06 -9.73 19.91
C MET A 85 15.06 -10.31 20.91
N LYS A 86 14.59 -10.74 22.08
CA LYS A 86 15.45 -11.42 23.07
C LYS A 86 16.10 -12.66 22.47
N TYR A 87 15.36 -13.46 21.73
CA TYR A 87 15.89 -14.62 21.03
C TYR A 87 16.97 -14.24 20.01
N ILE A 88 16.72 -13.23 19.16
CA ILE A 88 17.71 -12.75 18.16
C ILE A 88 19.00 -12.28 18.85
N ILE A 89 18.88 -11.50 19.92
CA ILE A 89 20.03 -11.02 20.68
C ILE A 89 20.81 -12.20 21.30
N GLN A 90 20.12 -13.20 21.84
CA GLN A 90 20.75 -14.41 22.37
C GLN A 90 21.50 -15.19 21.28
N GLU A 91 20.89 -15.34 20.10
CA GLU A 91 21.53 -16.03 18.98
C GLU A 91 22.77 -15.30 18.45
N LEU A 92 22.70 -13.97 18.34
CA LEU A 92 23.85 -13.15 17.94
C LEU A 92 24.99 -13.23 18.94
N ASN A 93 24.71 -13.19 20.24
CA ASN A 93 25.71 -13.26 21.29
C ASN A 93 26.41 -14.63 21.45
N LYS A 94 25.90 -15.70 20.77
CA LYS A 94 26.60 -16.99 20.75
C LYS A 94 27.89 -16.94 19.92
N ASN A 95 27.97 -16.07 18.92
CA ASN A 95 29.12 -15.95 18.04
C ASN A 95 29.19 -14.55 17.42
N ASP A 96 30.21 -13.78 17.82
CA ASP A 96 30.45 -12.40 17.39
C ASP A 96 30.81 -12.25 15.89
N LYS A 97 31.17 -13.37 15.23
CA LYS A 97 31.47 -13.40 13.79
C LYS A 97 30.22 -13.45 12.92
N ILE A 98 29.07 -13.87 13.47
CA ILE A 98 27.77 -13.87 12.78
C ILE A 98 27.40 -12.43 12.48
N LYS A 99 26.96 -12.18 11.23
CA LYS A 99 26.44 -10.88 10.81
C LYS A 99 24.93 -10.86 10.96
N PHE A 100 24.43 -9.68 11.24
CA PHE A 100 23.00 -9.41 11.26
C PHE A 100 22.63 -8.52 10.08
N HIS A 101 21.85 -9.06 9.15
CA HIS A 101 21.39 -8.40 7.94
C HIS A 101 19.96 -7.93 8.14
N VAL A 102 19.70 -6.65 7.95
CA VAL A 102 18.36 -6.07 8.10
C VAL A 102 17.93 -5.44 6.79
N PHE A 103 16.92 -6.01 6.14
CA PHE A 103 16.30 -5.44 4.96
C PHE A 103 15.23 -4.43 5.37
N CYS A 104 15.50 -3.15 5.13
CA CYS A 104 14.63 -2.04 5.49
C CYS A 104 13.84 -1.58 4.26
N TYR A 105 12.55 -1.83 4.24
CA TYR A 105 11.64 -1.28 3.23
C TYR A 105 11.34 0.16 3.59
N TRP A 106 11.87 1.10 2.83
CA TRP A 106 11.88 2.51 3.15
C TRP A 106 11.01 3.32 2.20
N ASP A 107 10.00 3.97 2.73
CA ASP A 107 9.16 4.94 2.05
C ASP A 107 9.19 6.30 2.76
N SER A 108 8.54 7.31 2.18
CA SER A 108 8.50 8.67 2.72
C SER A 108 7.76 8.81 4.05
N GLN A 109 7.08 7.76 4.49
CA GLN A 109 6.24 7.77 5.68
C GLN A 109 6.87 7.07 6.87
N ARG A 110 7.96 6.34 6.65
CA ARG A 110 8.67 5.65 7.72
C ARG A 110 9.78 6.53 8.22
N SER A 111 9.71 6.90 9.49
CA SER A 111 10.75 7.74 10.04
C SER A 111 12.07 6.96 10.14
N VAL A 112 13.13 7.63 9.72
CA VAL A 112 14.50 7.12 9.83
C VAL A 112 14.87 6.92 11.28
N GLU A 113 14.33 7.77 12.13
CA GLU A 113 14.52 7.73 13.58
C GLU A 113 14.01 6.42 14.18
N GLN A 114 12.93 5.86 13.64
CA GLN A 114 12.42 4.56 14.09
C GLN A 114 13.36 3.43 13.73
N ILE A 115 13.80 3.37 12.47
CA ILE A 115 14.80 2.37 12.05
C ILE A 115 16.06 2.51 12.90
N ALA A 116 16.56 3.73 13.08
CA ALA A 116 17.73 4.00 13.91
C ALA A 116 17.53 3.56 15.37
N THR A 117 16.36 3.81 15.95
CA THR A 117 16.03 3.41 17.33
C THR A 117 16.07 1.89 17.49
N TYR A 118 15.44 1.12 16.58
CA TYR A 118 15.51 -0.33 16.61
C TYR A 118 16.95 -0.85 16.51
N ILE A 119 17.70 -0.30 15.59
CA ILE A 119 19.08 -0.73 15.35
C ILE A 119 19.97 -0.38 16.53
N LYS A 120 19.82 0.79 17.14
CA LYS A 120 20.54 1.19 18.38
C LYS A 120 20.25 0.25 19.54
N GLU A 121 18.98 -0.13 19.70
CA GLU A 121 18.59 -1.05 20.77
C GLU A 121 19.27 -2.41 20.60
N ILE A 122 19.31 -2.95 19.38
CA ILE A 122 20.03 -4.19 19.09
C ILE A 122 21.53 -4.00 19.31
N GLN A 123 22.10 -2.93 18.76
CA GLN A 123 23.53 -2.63 18.85
C GLN A 123 24.02 -2.48 20.30
N SER A 124 23.16 -1.95 21.19
CA SER A 124 23.50 -1.80 22.61
C SER A 124 23.71 -3.14 23.33
N LYS A 125 23.22 -4.24 22.75
CA LYS A 125 23.21 -5.58 23.37
C LYS A 125 24.06 -6.62 22.66
N VAL A 126 24.60 -6.30 21.47
CA VAL A 126 25.42 -7.21 20.66
C VAL A 126 26.67 -6.52 20.11
N SER A 127 27.76 -7.29 19.97
CA SER A 127 29.01 -6.82 19.34
C SER A 127 29.09 -7.13 17.84
N ASN A 128 28.13 -7.88 17.31
CA ASN A 128 28.06 -8.31 15.94
C ASN A 128 27.98 -7.13 14.96
N LYS A 129 28.50 -7.35 13.75
CA LYS A 129 28.31 -6.39 12.66
C LYS A 129 26.87 -6.44 12.16
N ILE A 130 26.24 -5.27 12.07
CA ILE A 130 24.89 -5.10 11.56
C ILE A 130 24.96 -4.43 10.20
N PHE A 131 24.32 -5.02 9.19
CA PHE A 131 24.25 -4.47 7.85
C PHE A 131 22.81 -4.14 7.47
N LEU A 132 22.55 -2.86 7.16
CA LEU A 132 21.27 -2.40 6.67
C LEU A 132 21.24 -2.51 5.15
N HIS A 133 20.25 -3.16 4.61
CA HIS A 133 19.98 -3.24 3.19
C HIS A 133 18.72 -2.42 2.91
N ILE A 134 18.89 -1.30 2.22
CA ILE A 134 17.81 -0.32 2.05
C ILE A 134 17.06 -0.59 0.75
N ILE A 135 15.76 -0.78 0.86
CA ILE A 135 14.85 -0.94 -0.26
C ILE A 135 14.02 0.33 -0.38
N LEU A 136 14.26 1.10 -1.42
CA LEU A 136 13.57 2.38 -1.68
C LEU A 136 12.21 2.10 -2.32
N CYS A 137 11.14 2.51 -1.65
CA CYS A 137 9.76 2.26 -2.07
C CYS A 137 9.08 3.48 -2.69
N GLN A 138 9.74 4.66 -2.68
CA GLN A 138 9.16 5.89 -3.19
C GLN A 138 8.97 5.83 -4.71
N LYS A 139 7.75 6.13 -5.16
CA LYS A 139 7.38 6.14 -6.58
C LYS A 139 7.55 7.52 -7.23
N SER A 140 7.66 8.58 -6.44
CA SER A 140 7.84 9.96 -6.92
C SER A 140 9.30 10.37 -6.97
N ILE A 141 9.71 11.03 -8.05
CA ILE A 141 11.03 11.64 -8.18
C ILE A 141 11.25 12.81 -7.21
N ASN A 142 10.16 13.38 -6.67
CA ASN A 142 10.24 14.51 -5.75
C ASN A 142 10.69 14.10 -4.34
N ASP A 143 10.76 12.79 -4.07
CA ASP A 143 11.14 12.26 -2.76
C ASP A 143 12.65 12.27 -2.49
N TYR A 144 13.48 12.61 -3.49
CA TYR A 144 14.93 12.49 -3.35
C TYR A 144 15.53 13.31 -2.20
N LYS A 145 15.04 14.54 -1.96
CA LYS A 145 15.52 15.39 -0.86
C LYS A 145 15.21 14.81 0.51
N TYR A 146 14.04 14.18 0.63
CA TYR A 146 13.69 13.44 1.83
C TYR A 146 14.66 12.29 2.04
N ILE A 147 14.91 11.49 1.00
CA ILE A 147 15.83 10.35 1.05
C ILE A 147 17.24 10.80 1.42
N GLU A 148 17.76 11.86 0.79
CA GLU A 148 19.08 12.41 1.09
C GLU A 148 19.22 12.83 2.57
N ARG A 149 18.26 13.59 3.08
CA ARG A 149 18.23 14.00 4.49
C ARG A 149 18.17 12.78 5.42
N SER A 150 17.34 11.84 5.09
CA SER A 150 17.15 10.62 5.87
C SER A 150 18.41 9.77 5.92
N PHE A 151 19.19 9.66 4.85
CA PHE A 151 20.48 8.98 4.87
C PHE A 151 21.52 9.73 5.71
N THR A 152 21.51 11.06 5.65
CA THR A 152 22.39 11.87 6.49
C THR A 152 22.08 11.65 7.98
N THR A 153 20.81 11.66 8.36
CA THR A 153 20.36 11.36 9.72
C THR A 153 20.73 9.94 10.12
N LEU A 154 20.48 8.95 9.29
CA LEU A 154 20.80 7.55 9.56
C LEU A 154 22.30 7.36 9.81
N ASN A 155 23.15 7.93 8.97
CA ASN A 155 24.61 7.84 9.13
C ASN A 155 25.11 8.50 10.41
N TYR A 156 24.46 9.57 10.84
CA TYR A 156 24.79 10.26 12.10
C TYR A 156 24.35 9.44 13.33
N GLU A 157 23.20 8.80 13.23
CA GLU A 157 22.58 8.07 14.34
C GLU A 157 23.15 6.66 14.55
N LEU A 158 23.75 6.07 13.50
CA LEU A 158 24.28 4.69 13.59
C LEU A 158 25.70 4.66 14.15
N GLY A 159 25.96 3.68 15.01
CA GLY A 159 27.28 3.45 15.57
C GLY A 159 28.23 2.70 14.63
N VAL A 160 29.48 2.55 15.06
CA VAL A 160 30.61 2.01 14.24
C VAL A 160 30.39 0.58 13.72
N ASN A 161 29.58 -0.23 14.42
CA ASN A 161 29.31 -1.61 14.04
C ASN A 161 28.12 -1.74 13.06
N VAL A 162 27.45 -0.65 12.73
CA VAL A 162 26.32 -0.64 11.80
C VAL A 162 26.72 0.04 10.50
N LYS A 163 26.46 -0.61 9.38
CA LYS A 163 26.79 -0.09 8.06
C LYS A 163 25.65 -0.33 7.08
N VAL A 164 25.48 0.57 6.14
CA VAL A 164 24.61 0.30 4.98
C VAL A 164 25.37 -0.65 4.05
N GLY A 165 24.78 -1.81 3.77
CA GLY A 165 25.37 -2.81 2.87
C GLY A 165 25.07 -2.49 1.42
N LEU A 166 23.80 -2.66 1.00
CA LEU A 166 23.31 -2.34 -0.34
C LEU A 166 22.08 -1.42 -0.30
N VAL A 167 21.86 -0.76 -1.42
CA VAL A 167 20.64 0.02 -1.70
C VAL A 167 20.06 -0.46 -3.02
N THR A 168 18.73 -0.63 -3.07
CA THR A 168 18.00 -1.03 -4.27
C THR A 168 16.60 -0.43 -4.29
N GLY A 169 15.99 -0.29 -5.46
CA GLY A 169 14.59 0.06 -5.58
C GLY A 169 13.66 -1.14 -5.38
N GLU A 170 12.46 -0.92 -4.85
CA GLU A 170 11.45 -1.96 -4.62
C GLU A 170 11.05 -2.68 -5.91
N ASP A 171 10.98 -1.95 -7.04
CA ASP A 171 10.58 -2.50 -8.33
C ASP A 171 11.54 -3.63 -8.80
N ASN A 172 12.82 -3.55 -8.41
CA ASN A 172 13.80 -4.59 -8.72
C ASN A 172 13.51 -5.93 -8.00
N LEU A 173 12.78 -5.89 -6.90
CA LEU A 173 12.39 -7.12 -6.20
C LEU A 173 11.26 -7.86 -6.90
N SER A 174 10.47 -7.18 -7.71
CA SER A 174 9.37 -7.77 -8.48
C SER A 174 9.86 -8.35 -9.82
N ASP A 175 10.85 -7.73 -10.44
CA ASP A 175 11.46 -8.19 -11.68
C ASP A 175 12.41 -9.38 -11.45
N ASN A 176 12.31 -10.42 -12.27
CA ASN A 176 13.10 -11.64 -12.06
C ASN A 176 14.61 -11.46 -12.35
N LEU A 177 14.97 -10.64 -13.33
CA LEU A 177 16.37 -10.41 -13.68
C LEU A 177 17.02 -9.45 -12.68
N GLN A 178 16.33 -8.37 -12.34
CA GLN A 178 16.81 -7.40 -11.36
C GLN A 178 16.92 -8.03 -9.96
N PHE A 179 15.98 -8.87 -9.57
CA PHE A 179 16.05 -9.59 -8.30
C PHE A 179 17.29 -10.47 -8.19
N LYS A 180 17.70 -11.16 -9.27
CA LYS A 180 18.96 -11.91 -9.31
C LYS A 180 20.18 -11.02 -9.10
N GLU A 181 20.18 -9.80 -9.68
CA GLU A 181 21.24 -8.82 -9.44
C GLU A 181 21.26 -8.35 -7.97
N VAL A 182 20.11 -8.09 -7.37
CA VAL A 182 20.01 -7.76 -5.93
C VAL A 182 20.63 -8.87 -5.11
N MET A 183 20.22 -10.11 -5.34
CA MET A 183 20.72 -11.27 -4.60
C MET A 183 22.21 -11.53 -4.83
N LYS A 184 22.68 -11.37 -6.07
CA LYS A 184 24.12 -11.47 -6.37
C LYS A 184 24.92 -10.43 -5.59
N THR A 185 24.46 -9.18 -5.56
CA THR A 185 25.11 -8.12 -4.79
C THR A 185 25.09 -8.43 -3.31
N PHE A 186 23.95 -8.88 -2.77
CA PHE A 186 23.82 -9.27 -1.36
C PHE A 186 24.76 -10.41 -0.96
N ILE A 187 24.91 -11.42 -1.81
CA ILE A 187 25.72 -12.61 -1.52
C ILE A 187 27.20 -12.33 -1.66
N THR A 188 27.59 -11.62 -2.71
CA THR A 188 29.01 -11.54 -3.15
C THR A 188 29.61 -10.15 -3.05
N GLU A 189 28.81 -9.15 -2.68
CA GLU A 189 29.22 -7.72 -2.70
C GLU A 189 29.62 -7.23 -4.10
N TYR A 190 29.27 -8.00 -5.13
CA TYR A 190 29.57 -7.67 -6.51
C TYR A 190 28.56 -6.67 -7.05
N GLY A 191 29.04 -5.65 -7.74
CA GLY A 191 28.20 -4.67 -8.39
C GLY A 191 28.78 -3.26 -8.30
N GLU A 192 27.95 -2.31 -8.71
CA GLU A 192 28.28 -0.89 -8.64
C GLU A 192 28.44 -0.46 -7.19
N LYS A 193 29.42 0.41 -6.91
CA LYS A 193 29.74 0.84 -5.54
C LYS A 193 29.67 2.35 -5.44
N TYR A 194 28.86 2.81 -4.50
CA TYR A 194 28.72 4.23 -4.18
C TYR A 194 28.72 4.43 -2.67
N LYS A 195 29.66 5.27 -2.20
CA LYS A 195 29.69 5.66 -0.78
C LYS A 195 28.66 6.73 -0.44
N ASP A 196 28.42 7.63 -1.38
CA ASP A 196 27.46 8.73 -1.22
C ASP A 196 26.12 8.34 -1.87
N ILE A 197 25.22 7.88 -1.02
CA ILE A 197 23.90 7.42 -1.43
C ILE A 197 23.05 8.60 -1.93
N GLY A 198 23.10 9.75 -1.24
CA GLY A 198 22.33 10.94 -1.59
C GLY A 198 22.66 11.41 -2.99
N LYS A 199 23.95 11.55 -3.30
CA LYS A 199 24.41 11.96 -4.63
C LYS A 199 24.03 10.97 -5.73
N LYS A 200 24.04 9.67 -5.44
CA LYS A 200 23.60 8.66 -6.41
C LYS A 200 22.12 8.80 -6.72
N ILE A 201 21.30 8.96 -5.71
CA ILE A 201 19.84 9.13 -5.87
C ILE A 201 19.52 10.46 -6.56
N GLU A 202 20.22 11.54 -6.21
CA GLU A 202 20.09 12.82 -6.88
C GLU A 202 20.35 12.70 -8.40
N THR A 203 21.44 12.02 -8.77
CA THR A 203 21.77 11.79 -10.19
C THR A 203 20.66 11.02 -10.91
N GLN A 204 20.10 10.01 -10.29
CA GLN A 204 18.99 9.23 -10.86
C GLN A 204 17.71 10.06 -10.98
N THR A 205 17.45 10.95 -10.02
CA THR A 205 16.32 11.87 -10.06
C THR A 205 16.43 12.86 -11.21
N GLN A 206 17.64 13.38 -11.46
CA GLN A 206 17.91 14.23 -12.63
C GLN A 206 17.63 13.50 -13.95
N MET A 207 17.79 12.17 -13.97
CA MET A 207 17.42 11.29 -15.08
C MET A 207 15.93 10.91 -15.09
N LYS A 208 15.10 11.48 -14.21
CA LYS A 208 13.68 11.17 -14.03
C LYS A 208 13.41 9.70 -13.65
N ILE A 209 14.33 9.07 -12.93
CA ILE A 209 14.19 7.71 -12.43
C ILE A 209 13.70 7.79 -10.98
N PRO A 210 12.49 7.28 -10.65
CA PRO A 210 11.99 7.30 -9.28
C PRO A 210 12.82 6.39 -8.37
N PRO A 211 12.89 6.66 -7.06
CA PRO A 211 13.67 5.87 -6.12
C PRO A 211 13.33 4.37 -6.13
N SER A 212 12.06 4.00 -6.32
CA SER A 212 11.64 2.60 -6.43
C SER A 212 12.27 1.83 -7.60
N LYS A 213 12.80 2.54 -8.61
CA LYS A 213 13.52 1.98 -9.77
C LYS A 213 15.04 2.13 -9.67
N THR A 214 15.55 2.51 -8.50
CA THR A 214 17.00 2.62 -8.27
C THR A 214 17.68 1.29 -8.53
N ARG A 215 18.65 1.27 -9.44
CA ARG A 215 19.49 0.10 -9.67
C ARG A 215 20.27 -0.27 -8.42
N THR A 216 20.44 -1.55 -8.18
CA THR A 216 21.16 -2.08 -7.02
C THR A 216 22.62 -1.64 -7.02
N PHE A 217 23.08 -1.14 -5.89
CA PHE A 217 24.48 -0.81 -5.67
C PHE A 217 24.91 -1.11 -4.21
N ALA A 218 26.19 -1.40 -4.04
CA ALA A 218 26.81 -1.61 -2.74
C ALA A 218 27.30 -0.28 -2.17
N VAL A 219 27.18 -0.10 -0.84
CA VAL A 219 27.64 1.11 -0.12
C VAL A 219 28.91 0.81 0.69
N SER A 220 28.90 -0.27 1.42
CA SER A 220 30.05 -0.70 2.25
C SER A 220 30.63 -2.04 1.79
N TYR A 221 31.59 -2.52 2.55
CA TYR A 221 32.20 -3.82 2.35
C TYR A 221 31.98 -4.72 3.56
N GLY A 222 32.12 -6.02 3.36
CA GLY A 222 32.08 -7.02 4.39
C GLY A 222 30.66 -7.48 4.77
N PHE A 223 29.64 -7.10 3.97
CA PHE A 223 28.26 -7.53 4.19
C PHE A 223 27.89 -8.84 3.47
N GLY A 224 28.75 -9.37 2.59
CA GLY A 224 28.45 -10.64 1.91
C GLY A 224 28.08 -11.71 2.93
N ILE A 225 27.01 -12.47 2.62
CA ILE A 225 26.43 -13.43 3.56
C ILE A 225 27.37 -14.61 3.82
N THR A 226 27.37 -15.11 5.07
CA THR A 226 28.20 -16.25 5.51
C THR A 226 27.38 -17.21 6.36
N ASP A 227 27.94 -18.39 6.68
CA ASP A 227 27.29 -19.39 7.51
C ASP A 227 26.82 -18.84 8.85
N GLY A 228 25.59 -19.17 9.18
CA GLY A 228 24.97 -18.81 10.45
C GLY A 228 24.46 -17.38 10.55
N ASP A 229 24.67 -16.55 9.50
CA ASP A 229 24.15 -15.17 9.49
C ASP A 229 22.66 -15.13 9.72
N LYS A 230 22.18 -14.02 10.27
CA LYS A 230 20.77 -13.78 10.56
C LYS A 230 20.24 -12.71 9.63
N VAL A 231 19.07 -12.95 9.07
CA VAL A 231 18.40 -12.03 8.13
C VAL A 231 17.05 -11.62 8.69
N MET A 232 16.85 -10.33 8.83
CA MET A 232 15.59 -9.76 9.31
C MET A 232 14.99 -8.83 8.28
N PHE A 233 13.68 -8.97 8.05
CA PHE A 233 12.92 -8.07 7.22
C PHE A 233 12.17 -7.06 8.09
N PHE A 234 12.57 -5.81 8.01
CA PHE A 234 11.82 -4.68 8.56
C PHE A 234 10.72 -4.31 7.57
N ASN A 235 9.70 -5.18 7.51
CA ASN A 235 8.60 -5.12 6.57
C ASN A 235 7.33 -4.63 7.27
N TYR A 236 6.55 -3.84 6.53
CA TYR A 236 5.19 -3.45 6.90
C TYR A 236 4.17 -4.04 5.95
N SER A 237 4.62 -4.81 5.01
CA SER A 237 3.83 -5.53 4.03
C SER A 237 4.40 -6.92 3.83
N ASN A 238 3.66 -7.73 3.10
CA ASN A 238 4.07 -9.07 2.77
C ASN A 238 5.36 -9.06 1.92
N VAL A 239 6.34 -9.88 2.34
CA VAL A 239 7.61 -10.12 1.65
C VAL A 239 7.66 -11.59 1.27
N ASP A 240 8.02 -11.89 0.02
CA ASP A 240 8.20 -13.27 -0.43
C ASP A 240 9.57 -13.81 0.00
N VAL A 241 9.63 -14.36 1.20
CA VAL A 241 10.86 -14.93 1.77
C VAL A 241 11.25 -16.23 1.07
N ASN A 242 10.30 -17.00 0.51
CA ASN A 242 10.63 -18.19 -0.28
C ASN A 242 11.48 -17.85 -1.49
N ARG A 243 11.19 -16.74 -2.14
CA ARG A 243 11.97 -16.26 -3.27
C ARG A 243 13.41 -15.91 -2.85
N PHE A 244 13.58 -15.25 -1.68
CA PHE A 244 14.91 -14.99 -1.11
C PHE A 244 15.66 -16.29 -0.78
N LYS A 245 15.02 -17.25 -0.11
CA LYS A 245 15.61 -18.56 0.23
C LYS A 245 16.03 -19.31 -1.03
N LYS A 246 15.16 -19.36 -2.02
CA LYS A 246 15.44 -20.03 -3.30
C LYS A 246 16.65 -19.44 -4.01
N GLU A 247 16.69 -18.13 -4.18
CA GLU A 247 17.83 -17.48 -4.84
C GLU A 247 19.12 -17.66 -4.04
N LEU A 248 19.09 -17.60 -2.70
CA LEU A 248 20.25 -17.91 -1.86
C LEU A 248 20.75 -19.36 -2.09
N ALA A 249 19.83 -20.32 -2.18
CA ALA A 249 20.17 -21.72 -2.37
C ALA A 249 20.70 -22.03 -3.79
N GLU A 250 20.21 -21.36 -4.82
CA GLU A 250 20.52 -21.59 -6.23
C GLU A 250 21.77 -20.88 -6.73
N GLN A 251 22.32 -19.90 -5.97
CA GLN A 251 23.51 -19.16 -6.41
C GLN A 251 24.76 -20.04 -6.47
N LYS A 252 25.33 -20.14 -7.67
CA LYS A 252 26.53 -20.96 -7.94
C LYS A 252 27.79 -20.46 -7.25
N PHE A 253 27.82 -19.18 -6.85
CA PHE A 253 28.98 -18.53 -6.24
C PHE A 253 28.96 -18.50 -4.72
N ARG A 254 27.96 -19.14 -4.10
CA ARG A 254 27.87 -19.18 -2.65
C ARG A 254 29.03 -19.96 -2.02
N LYS A 255 29.58 -19.40 -0.95
CA LYS A 255 30.61 -20.04 -0.12
C LYS A 255 30.08 -20.36 1.29
N PHE A 256 28.79 -20.55 1.44
CA PHE A 256 28.09 -20.81 2.70
C PHE A 256 26.98 -21.84 2.49
N ASP A 257 26.55 -22.46 3.58
CA ASP A 257 25.39 -23.33 3.60
C ASP A 257 24.14 -22.50 3.86
N ALA A 258 23.25 -22.38 2.86
CA ALA A 258 22.02 -21.60 2.95
C ALA A 258 21.07 -22.11 4.05
N SER A 259 21.17 -23.40 4.47
CA SER A 259 20.36 -23.97 5.55
C SER A 259 20.75 -23.42 6.94
N THR A 260 21.93 -22.82 7.08
CA THR A 260 22.39 -22.22 8.34
C THR A 260 21.85 -20.83 8.56
N ILE A 261 21.26 -20.19 7.54
CA ILE A 261 20.73 -18.84 7.61
C ILE A 261 19.36 -18.85 8.28
N GLN A 262 19.21 -18.02 9.32
CA GLN A 262 17.93 -17.85 9.99
C GLN A 262 17.26 -16.55 9.53
N TYR A 263 15.93 -16.64 9.34
CA TYR A 263 15.11 -15.54 8.86
C TYR A 263 14.12 -15.09 9.92
N PHE A 264 13.96 -13.78 10.04
CA PHE A 264 13.04 -13.13 10.96
C PHE A 264 12.31 -11.99 10.24
N SER A 265 11.19 -11.55 10.78
CA SER A 265 10.47 -10.40 10.21
C SER A 265 9.78 -9.57 11.30
N LEU A 266 9.46 -8.32 11.00
CA LEU A 266 8.61 -7.53 11.88
C LEU A 266 7.18 -8.05 11.87
N PHE A 267 6.65 -8.32 10.68
CA PHE A 267 5.29 -8.81 10.46
C PHE A 267 5.30 -10.09 9.65
N PRO A 268 4.19 -10.87 9.65
CA PRO A 268 4.09 -12.07 8.87
C PRO A 268 4.50 -11.88 7.40
N VAL A 269 5.21 -12.84 6.84
CA VAL A 269 5.73 -12.84 5.48
C VAL A 269 5.20 -14.03 4.70
N LYS A 270 5.25 -13.94 3.36
CA LYS A 270 4.94 -15.07 2.48
C LYS A 270 6.08 -16.08 2.53
N CYS A 271 5.81 -17.26 3.09
CA CYS A 271 6.78 -18.35 3.19
C CYS A 271 6.05 -19.66 3.38
N ASP A 272 6.55 -20.76 2.76
CA ASP A 272 6.02 -22.13 2.97
C ASP A 272 6.35 -22.67 4.37
N GLU A 273 7.45 -22.15 4.95
CA GLU A 273 7.84 -22.45 6.32
C GLU A 273 7.51 -21.25 7.21
N GLN A 274 7.23 -21.53 8.48
CA GLN A 274 6.99 -20.46 9.44
C GLN A 274 8.26 -19.64 9.68
N VAL A 275 8.23 -18.36 9.28
CA VAL A 275 9.24 -17.36 9.66
C VAL A 275 8.78 -16.67 10.93
N PRO A 276 9.57 -16.70 12.03
CA PRO A 276 9.23 -15.97 13.24
C PRO A 276 9.08 -14.48 12.99
N PHE A 277 8.04 -13.87 13.55
CA PHE A 277 7.75 -12.44 13.39
C PHE A 277 7.48 -11.77 14.75
N MET A 278 7.78 -10.49 14.85
CA MET A 278 7.65 -9.74 16.12
C MET A 278 6.24 -9.33 16.45
N TYR A 279 5.49 -8.91 15.44
CA TYR A 279 4.16 -8.35 15.58
C TYR A 279 3.20 -9.05 14.62
N ASN A 280 2.01 -9.34 15.10
CA ASN A 280 0.96 -9.84 14.24
C ASN A 280 0.14 -8.66 13.73
N TYR A 281 -0.39 -8.78 12.50
CA TYR A 281 -1.44 -7.89 12.09
C TYR A 281 -2.65 -8.11 12.98
N ALA A 282 -3.33 -7.04 13.37
CA ALA A 282 -4.65 -7.18 13.96
C ALA A 282 -5.56 -7.80 12.88
N ILE A 283 -5.79 -9.09 13.00
CA ILE A 283 -6.65 -9.83 12.05
C ILE A 283 -8.08 -9.57 12.47
N ALA A 284 -8.82 -8.83 11.64
CA ALA A 284 -10.27 -8.81 11.79
C ALA A 284 -10.82 -10.20 11.47
N SER A 285 -11.71 -10.70 12.30
CA SER A 285 -12.44 -11.93 12.03
C SER A 285 -13.36 -11.79 10.81
N THR A 286 -13.68 -10.55 10.44
CA THR A 286 -14.55 -10.19 9.32
C THR A 286 -13.82 -9.25 8.37
N TYR A 287 -13.74 -9.62 7.11
CA TYR A 287 -13.22 -8.79 6.02
C TYR A 287 -14.23 -8.78 4.87
N THR A 288 -14.12 -7.81 3.98
CA THR A 288 -15.09 -7.55 2.92
C THR A 288 -15.44 -8.78 2.09
N LEU A 289 -14.47 -9.62 1.75
CA LEU A 289 -14.74 -10.85 1.00
C LEU A 289 -15.56 -11.85 1.80
N ASN A 290 -15.30 -12.01 3.13
CA ASN A 290 -16.14 -12.86 3.99
C ASN A 290 -17.56 -12.31 4.09
N ALA A 291 -17.71 -11.02 4.19
CA ALA A 291 -19.02 -10.38 4.23
C ALA A 291 -19.77 -10.62 2.91
N LEU A 292 -19.11 -10.48 1.74
CA LEU A 292 -19.69 -10.83 0.45
C LEU A 292 -20.10 -12.30 0.37
N LYS A 293 -19.25 -13.23 0.85
CA LYS A 293 -19.57 -14.66 0.91
C LYS A 293 -20.76 -14.94 1.82
N SER A 294 -20.85 -14.28 2.98
CA SER A 294 -21.95 -14.47 3.92
C SER A 294 -23.32 -14.11 3.32
N ILE A 295 -23.35 -13.10 2.46
CA ILE A 295 -24.55 -12.71 1.71
C ILE A 295 -24.65 -13.39 0.33
N LYS A 296 -23.76 -14.33 0.02
CA LYS A 296 -23.69 -15.06 -1.26
C LYS A 296 -23.52 -14.16 -2.50
N ALA A 297 -22.87 -13.01 -2.33
CA ALA A 297 -22.60 -12.08 -3.42
C ALA A 297 -21.33 -12.47 -4.18
N LYS A 298 -21.36 -12.30 -5.49
CA LYS A 298 -20.23 -12.55 -6.39
C LYS A 298 -19.48 -11.26 -6.64
N CYS A 299 -18.17 -11.27 -6.44
CA CYS A 299 -17.31 -10.11 -6.66
C CYS A 299 -16.28 -10.36 -7.75
N ILE A 300 -15.91 -9.30 -8.47
CA ILE A 300 -14.77 -9.28 -9.38
C ILE A 300 -14.03 -7.96 -9.28
N VAL A 301 -12.71 -8.00 -9.42
CA VAL A 301 -11.84 -6.84 -9.37
C VAL A 301 -11.10 -6.69 -10.69
N PHE A 302 -11.14 -5.48 -11.24
CA PHE A 302 -10.33 -5.04 -12.37
C PHE A 302 -9.17 -4.21 -11.85
N ASP A 303 -7.96 -4.65 -12.09
CA ASP A 303 -6.75 -3.94 -11.66
C ASP A 303 -5.56 -4.28 -12.55
N LEU A 304 -4.50 -3.50 -12.45
CA LEU A 304 -3.23 -3.82 -13.08
C LEU A 304 -2.73 -5.19 -12.61
N LYS A 305 -2.24 -5.99 -13.52
CA LYS A 305 -1.81 -7.38 -13.28
C LYS A 305 -0.85 -7.51 -12.09
N GLU A 306 0.09 -6.59 -11.99
CA GLU A 306 1.05 -6.53 -10.90
C GLU A 306 0.43 -6.15 -9.54
N LYS A 307 -0.73 -5.48 -9.52
CA LYS A 307 -1.43 -5.07 -8.31
C LYS A 307 -2.45 -6.10 -7.81
N CYS A 308 -2.89 -7.03 -8.67
CA CYS A 308 -3.85 -8.06 -8.29
C CYS A 308 -3.47 -8.85 -7.02
N PRO A 309 -2.22 -9.31 -6.83
CA PRO A 309 -1.83 -10.01 -5.61
C PRO A 309 -1.96 -9.15 -4.36
N PHE A 310 -1.68 -7.86 -4.47
CA PHE A 310 -1.78 -6.90 -3.39
C PHE A 310 -3.23 -6.70 -2.93
N ILE A 311 -4.14 -6.45 -3.85
CA ILE A 311 -5.56 -6.29 -3.54
C ILE A 311 -6.15 -7.58 -3.00
N ASN A 312 -5.80 -8.74 -3.60
CA ASN A 312 -6.18 -10.04 -3.07
C ASN A 312 -5.82 -10.16 -1.59
N TYR A 313 -4.57 -9.85 -1.25
CA TYR A 313 -4.07 -9.93 0.11
C TYR A 313 -4.93 -9.15 1.12
N TYR A 314 -5.35 -7.94 0.78
CA TYR A 314 -6.21 -7.14 1.66
C TYR A 314 -7.66 -7.61 1.67
N LEU A 315 -8.26 -7.89 0.52
CA LEU A 315 -9.66 -8.32 0.44
C LEU A 315 -9.90 -9.69 1.07
N THR A 316 -8.88 -10.55 1.12
CA THR A 316 -8.96 -11.90 1.73
C THR A 316 -8.60 -11.93 3.22
N GLY A 317 -8.38 -10.78 3.86
CA GLY A 317 -7.97 -10.70 5.26
C GLY A 317 -6.52 -11.13 5.47
N LEU A 318 -5.61 -10.61 4.65
CA LEU A 318 -4.17 -10.78 4.72
C LEU A 318 -3.70 -12.22 4.38
N LYS A 319 -4.45 -12.92 3.53
CA LYS A 319 -4.07 -14.25 3.03
C LYS A 319 -3.27 -14.13 1.74
N ASN A 320 -2.24 -14.95 1.61
CA ASN A 320 -1.38 -14.96 0.43
C ASN A 320 -1.98 -15.73 -0.75
N ASP A 321 -2.87 -16.68 -0.48
CA ASP A 321 -3.49 -17.48 -1.51
C ASP A 321 -4.60 -16.71 -2.21
N ILE A 322 -4.66 -16.85 -3.54
CA ILE A 322 -5.76 -16.28 -4.31
C ILE A 322 -7.04 -17.00 -3.92
N ASP A 323 -7.99 -16.26 -3.37
CA ASP A 323 -9.28 -16.85 -3.02
C ASP A 323 -10.04 -17.25 -4.30
N PRO A 324 -10.50 -18.50 -4.41
CA PRO A 324 -11.17 -18.99 -5.62
C PRO A 324 -12.48 -18.26 -5.94
N ASP A 325 -13.09 -17.62 -4.93
CA ASP A 325 -14.34 -16.87 -5.09
C ASP A 325 -14.08 -15.42 -5.51
N LEU A 326 -12.83 -14.93 -5.39
CA LEU A 326 -12.43 -13.61 -5.84
C LEU A 326 -11.74 -13.72 -7.19
N LYS A 327 -12.43 -13.31 -8.24
CA LYS A 327 -11.89 -13.28 -9.59
C LYS A 327 -11.25 -11.93 -9.88
N TYR A 328 -10.19 -11.97 -10.66
CA TYR A 328 -9.49 -10.79 -11.15
C TYR A 328 -9.55 -10.75 -12.67
N VAL A 329 -9.72 -9.57 -13.20
CA VAL A 329 -9.40 -9.28 -14.59
C VAL A 329 -8.13 -8.44 -14.56
N PRO A 330 -6.96 -9.04 -14.84
CA PRO A 330 -5.73 -8.28 -14.97
C PRO A 330 -5.88 -7.33 -16.16
N THR A 331 -5.74 -6.05 -15.90
CA THR A 331 -5.78 -5.03 -16.92
C THR A 331 -4.36 -4.64 -17.28
N ASP A 332 -4.04 -4.67 -18.57
CA ASP A 332 -2.93 -3.91 -19.09
C ASP A 332 -3.31 -2.42 -19.12
N GLU A 333 -2.35 -1.51 -19.23
CA GLU A 333 -2.60 -0.06 -19.28
C GLU A 333 -3.66 0.34 -20.33
N GLY A 334 -3.89 -0.49 -21.34
CA GLY A 334 -4.85 -0.25 -22.40
C GLY A 334 -6.34 -0.26 -22.00
N ILE A 335 -6.73 -0.80 -20.84
CA ILE A 335 -8.14 -0.69 -20.38
C ILE A 335 -8.45 0.73 -19.90
N ILE A 336 -7.49 1.45 -19.37
CA ILE A 336 -7.67 2.83 -18.93
C ILE A 336 -8.03 3.72 -20.12
N ASP A 337 -7.48 3.46 -21.29
CA ASP A 337 -7.63 4.29 -22.49
C ASP A 337 -8.72 3.79 -23.46
N ASN A 338 -9.27 2.59 -23.25
CA ASN A 338 -10.20 1.95 -24.17
C ASN A 338 -11.60 1.77 -23.57
N LYS A 339 -12.48 2.74 -23.85
CA LYS A 339 -13.87 2.77 -23.38
C LYS A 339 -14.69 1.56 -23.85
N GLU A 340 -14.49 1.13 -25.10
CA GLU A 340 -15.22 0.01 -25.70
C GLU A 340 -14.82 -1.30 -25.02
N LEU A 341 -13.54 -1.49 -24.76
CA LEU A 341 -13.03 -2.66 -24.04
C LEU A 341 -13.53 -2.71 -22.60
N LEU A 342 -13.63 -1.56 -21.93
CA LEU A 342 -14.22 -1.48 -20.59
C LEU A 342 -15.67 -1.94 -20.61
N VAL A 343 -16.50 -1.45 -21.53
CA VAL A 343 -17.91 -1.85 -21.65
C VAL A 343 -18.04 -3.34 -21.95
N GLN A 344 -17.25 -3.87 -22.88
CA GLN A 344 -17.24 -5.31 -23.18
C GLN A 344 -16.89 -6.16 -21.96
N ASN A 345 -15.91 -5.73 -21.18
CA ASN A 345 -15.53 -6.41 -19.93
C ASN A 345 -16.63 -6.33 -18.88
N LEU A 346 -17.29 -5.19 -18.71
CA LEU A 346 -18.43 -5.04 -17.81
C LEU A 346 -19.60 -5.97 -18.20
N GLU A 347 -19.91 -6.04 -19.49
CA GLU A 347 -20.94 -6.96 -20.01
C GLU A 347 -20.58 -8.43 -19.76
N ALA A 348 -19.33 -8.82 -19.98
CA ALA A 348 -18.86 -10.17 -19.71
C ALA A 348 -18.97 -10.55 -18.22
N GLN A 349 -19.05 -9.58 -17.33
CA GLN A 349 -19.17 -9.77 -15.88
C GLN A 349 -20.55 -9.36 -15.34
N ALA A 350 -21.55 -9.28 -16.19
CA ALA A 350 -22.90 -8.86 -15.80
C ALA A 350 -23.59 -9.80 -14.80
N ASP A 351 -23.06 -11.00 -14.53
CA ASP A 351 -23.52 -11.92 -13.48
C ASP A 351 -23.02 -11.57 -12.07
N LYS A 352 -22.06 -10.65 -11.94
CA LYS A 352 -21.49 -10.25 -10.66
C LYS A 352 -22.38 -9.25 -9.92
N ASP A 353 -22.39 -9.33 -8.60
CA ASP A 353 -23.13 -8.44 -7.70
C ASP A 353 -22.30 -7.20 -7.34
N LEU A 354 -20.96 -7.35 -7.30
CA LEU A 354 -20.02 -6.25 -7.12
C LEU A 354 -18.88 -6.32 -8.14
N ILE A 355 -18.70 -5.24 -8.88
CA ILE A 355 -17.54 -5.03 -9.76
C ILE A 355 -16.72 -3.89 -9.15
N ILE A 356 -15.44 -4.13 -8.86
CA ILE A 356 -14.50 -3.12 -8.38
C ILE A 356 -13.57 -2.75 -9.53
N LEU A 357 -13.57 -1.48 -9.89
CA LEU A 357 -12.65 -0.89 -10.87
C LEU A 357 -11.62 -0.09 -10.08
N ASN A 358 -10.37 -0.55 -10.05
CA ASN A 358 -9.33 0.08 -9.26
C ASN A 358 -8.33 0.81 -10.16
N TYR A 359 -8.36 2.14 -10.10
CA TYR A 359 -7.45 3.03 -10.82
C TYR A 359 -6.50 3.72 -9.84
N ASP A 360 -5.33 4.12 -10.33
CA ASP A 360 -4.33 4.79 -9.53
C ASP A 360 -3.63 5.89 -10.33
N ILE A 361 -3.85 7.13 -9.92
CA ILE A 361 -3.21 8.30 -10.51
C ILE A 361 -1.93 8.70 -9.78
N SER A 362 -1.63 8.04 -8.67
CA SER A 362 -0.49 8.37 -7.81
C SER A 362 0.87 8.13 -8.45
N SER A 363 0.92 7.36 -9.53
CA SER A 363 2.13 7.09 -10.29
C SER A 363 2.51 8.21 -11.29
N ALA A 364 1.75 9.32 -11.36
CA ALA A 364 2.11 10.46 -12.17
C ALA A 364 3.38 11.14 -11.65
N ASN A 365 4.30 11.45 -12.56
CA ASN A 365 5.57 12.12 -12.21
C ASN A 365 5.58 13.61 -12.57
N THR A 366 4.63 14.06 -13.39
CA THR A 366 4.48 15.46 -13.80
C THR A 366 3.03 15.91 -13.68
N ILE A 367 2.82 17.22 -13.60
CA ILE A 367 1.48 17.82 -13.58
C ILE A 367 0.71 17.48 -14.86
N GLU A 368 1.38 17.51 -16.01
CA GLU A 368 0.80 17.19 -17.31
C GLU A 368 0.35 15.73 -17.36
N GLU A 369 1.17 14.81 -16.84
CA GLU A 369 0.82 13.39 -16.73
C GLU A 369 -0.37 13.19 -15.79
N LEU A 370 -0.39 13.88 -14.64
CA LEU A 370 -1.51 13.83 -13.71
C LEU A 370 -2.81 14.35 -14.35
N LYS A 371 -2.76 15.46 -15.09
CA LYS A 371 -3.90 16.00 -15.83
C LYS A 371 -4.41 15.03 -16.89
N ALA A 372 -3.50 14.42 -17.65
CA ALA A 372 -3.85 13.43 -18.67
C ALA A 372 -4.56 12.22 -18.06
N LYS A 373 -4.04 11.68 -16.94
CA LYS A 373 -4.67 10.57 -16.21
C LYS A 373 -6.05 10.94 -15.67
N LEU A 374 -6.19 12.11 -15.05
CA LEU A 374 -7.48 12.58 -14.54
C LEU A 374 -8.52 12.72 -15.66
N LYS A 375 -8.13 13.29 -16.80
CA LYS A 375 -9.01 13.41 -17.97
C LYS A 375 -9.43 12.05 -18.51
N ALA A 376 -8.49 11.12 -18.68
CA ALA A 376 -8.79 9.78 -19.16
C ALA A 376 -9.77 9.06 -18.22
N ILE A 377 -9.51 9.13 -16.90
CA ILE A 377 -10.39 8.53 -15.89
C ILE A 377 -11.77 9.19 -15.87
N ASP A 378 -11.88 10.51 -16.05
CA ASP A 378 -13.17 11.20 -16.10
C ASP A 378 -14.02 10.71 -17.27
N GLU A 379 -13.41 10.45 -18.42
CA GLU A 379 -14.12 9.84 -19.55
C GLU A 379 -14.65 8.44 -19.20
N LEU A 380 -13.90 7.63 -18.47
CA LEU A 380 -14.35 6.32 -17.97
C LEU A 380 -15.46 6.46 -16.92
N VAL A 381 -15.41 7.48 -16.06
CA VAL A 381 -16.49 7.80 -15.11
C VAL A 381 -17.80 8.03 -15.86
N GLY A 382 -17.77 8.79 -16.96
CA GLY A 382 -18.93 8.99 -17.82
C GLY A 382 -19.48 7.70 -18.43
N VAL A 383 -18.58 6.86 -18.95
CA VAL A 383 -18.94 5.54 -19.54
C VAL A 383 -19.58 4.63 -18.48
N VAL A 384 -18.96 4.49 -17.31
CA VAL A 384 -19.46 3.62 -16.24
C VAL A 384 -20.79 4.13 -15.68
N ASN A 385 -20.95 5.46 -15.51
CA ASN A 385 -22.22 6.03 -15.06
C ASN A 385 -23.34 5.76 -16.06
N ASN A 386 -23.11 5.91 -17.36
CA ASN A 386 -24.09 5.58 -18.40
C ASN A 386 -24.44 4.08 -18.37
N TYR A 387 -23.45 3.21 -18.25
CA TYR A 387 -23.65 1.77 -18.12
C TYR A 387 -24.51 1.44 -16.89
N CYS A 388 -24.17 1.99 -15.73
CA CYS A 388 -24.93 1.77 -14.49
C CYS A 388 -26.39 2.26 -14.63
N THR A 389 -26.60 3.42 -15.23
CA THR A 389 -27.94 3.99 -15.45
C THR A 389 -28.76 3.07 -16.35
N GLN A 390 -28.23 2.62 -17.49
CA GLN A 390 -28.93 1.74 -18.42
C GLN A 390 -29.26 0.37 -17.81
N ARG A 391 -28.36 -0.16 -16.98
CA ARG A 391 -28.49 -1.49 -16.36
C ARG A 391 -29.10 -1.46 -14.96
N LYS A 392 -29.43 -0.28 -14.41
CA LYS A 392 -29.96 -0.05 -13.06
C LYS A 392 -29.00 -0.58 -11.96
N TYR A 393 -27.71 -0.41 -12.17
CA TYR A 393 -26.68 -0.72 -11.17
C TYR A 393 -26.47 0.50 -10.27
N GLY A 394 -26.13 0.24 -9.00
CA GLY A 394 -25.58 1.29 -8.13
C GLY A 394 -24.14 1.61 -8.54
N LEU A 395 -23.81 2.90 -8.65
CA LEU A 395 -22.45 3.36 -8.86
C LEU A 395 -21.95 4.07 -7.61
N PHE A 396 -20.80 3.60 -7.11
CA PHE A 396 -20.04 4.21 -6.04
C PHE A 396 -18.71 4.68 -6.60
N ILE A 397 -18.35 5.95 -6.39
CA ILE A 397 -17.06 6.50 -6.77
C ILE A 397 -16.38 6.99 -5.52
N SER A 398 -15.15 6.52 -5.29
CA SER A 398 -14.36 6.94 -4.14
C SER A 398 -12.86 6.87 -4.43
N SER A 399 -12.08 7.19 -3.43
CA SER A 399 -10.63 6.97 -3.39
C SER A 399 -10.27 6.42 -2.03
N LEU A 400 -9.27 5.57 -1.95
CA LEU A 400 -8.74 5.12 -0.67
C LEU A 400 -7.75 6.11 -0.08
N TYR A 401 -7.12 6.93 -0.92
CA TYR A 401 -6.20 8.01 -0.53
C TYR A 401 -6.15 9.08 -1.61
N GLY A 402 -5.68 10.26 -1.25
CA GLY A 402 -5.58 11.37 -2.19
C GLY A 402 -4.45 12.34 -1.82
N PHE A 403 -4.29 13.39 -2.61
CA PHE A 403 -3.47 14.53 -2.23
C PHE A 403 -4.16 15.29 -1.09
N GLU A 404 -3.41 15.68 -0.07
CA GLU A 404 -3.97 16.31 1.12
C GLU A 404 -4.53 17.69 0.82
N ARG A 405 -3.73 18.59 0.32
CA ARG A 405 -4.07 19.99 0.13
C ARG A 405 -3.67 20.53 -1.22
N ASP A 406 -2.39 20.46 -1.53
CA ASP A 406 -1.82 20.93 -2.77
C ASP A 406 -1.28 19.77 -3.59
N MET A 407 -1.67 19.70 -4.85
CA MET A 407 -1.17 18.68 -5.78
C MET A 407 0.21 19.05 -6.32
N TYR A 408 0.57 20.32 -6.30
CA TYR A 408 1.89 20.83 -6.69
C TYR A 408 2.26 22.05 -5.85
N ASN A 409 3.56 22.38 -5.83
CA ASN A 409 4.10 23.50 -5.08
C ASN A 409 4.26 24.77 -5.96
N GLU A 410 4.73 25.87 -5.37
CA GLU A 410 5.00 27.15 -6.07
C GLU A 410 5.98 27.01 -7.23
N LYS A 411 6.79 25.96 -7.25
CA LYS A 411 7.74 25.65 -8.34
C LYS A 411 7.15 24.76 -9.42
N HIS A 412 5.84 24.48 -9.37
CA HIS A 412 5.15 23.54 -10.26
C HIS A 412 5.71 22.09 -10.21
N GLU A 413 6.23 21.69 -9.04
CA GLU A 413 6.62 20.31 -8.77
C GLU A 413 5.47 19.60 -8.07
N LEU A 414 5.17 18.32 -8.44
CA LEU A 414 4.15 17.54 -7.76
C LEU A 414 4.51 17.39 -6.27
N CYS A 415 3.52 17.63 -5.42
CA CYS A 415 3.64 17.36 -4.00
C CYS A 415 3.60 15.85 -3.72
N HIS A 416 4.08 15.47 -2.54
CA HIS A 416 3.89 14.12 -2.05
C HIS A 416 2.42 13.78 -1.94
N ILE A 417 2.08 12.54 -2.27
CA ILE A 417 0.78 12.01 -1.95
C ILE A 417 0.71 11.92 -0.44
N ASN A 418 -0.12 12.76 0.15
CA ASN A 418 -0.49 12.59 1.53
C ASN A 418 -1.68 11.64 1.57
N PHE A 419 -1.53 10.55 2.31
CA PHE A 419 -2.56 9.55 2.46
C PHE A 419 -3.63 9.96 3.49
N SER A 420 -3.38 11.01 4.27
CA SER A 420 -4.39 11.66 5.12
C SER A 420 -5.04 12.80 4.37
N GLY A 421 -6.36 12.86 4.38
CA GLY A 421 -7.10 13.94 3.73
C GLY A 421 -8.53 13.56 3.39
N LYS A 422 -9.21 14.45 2.66
CA LYS A 422 -10.59 14.20 2.24
C LYS A 422 -10.60 13.46 0.91
N VAL A 423 -11.29 12.33 0.90
CA VAL A 423 -11.55 11.53 -0.31
C VAL A 423 -13.04 11.61 -0.68
N PRO A 424 -13.38 11.55 -1.99
CA PRO A 424 -14.76 11.63 -2.42
C PRO A 424 -15.55 10.38 -2.05
N VAL A 425 -16.81 10.54 -1.74
CA VAL A 425 -17.81 9.49 -1.84
C VAL A 425 -18.98 10.02 -2.66
N VAL A 426 -19.14 9.45 -3.85
CA VAL A 426 -20.27 9.73 -4.73
C VAL A 426 -21.11 8.46 -4.84
N ILE A 427 -22.42 8.58 -4.63
CA ILE A 427 -23.36 7.47 -4.74
C ILE A 427 -24.43 7.85 -5.80
N SER A 428 -24.39 7.17 -6.92
CA SER A 428 -25.39 7.28 -8.00
C SER A 428 -26.21 5.99 -8.05
N ASP A 429 -27.40 6.04 -7.48
CA ASP A 429 -28.29 4.89 -7.34
C ASP A 429 -29.76 5.34 -7.39
N GLU A 430 -30.65 4.63 -8.10
CA GLU A 430 -32.06 4.99 -8.21
C GLU A 430 -32.82 4.94 -6.87
N GLY A 431 -32.40 4.04 -5.97
CA GLY A 431 -33.02 3.89 -4.64
C GLY A 431 -32.43 4.83 -3.58
N ILE A 432 -31.28 5.44 -3.87
CA ILE A 432 -30.55 6.31 -2.93
C ILE A 432 -30.45 7.70 -3.54
N VAL A 433 -31.46 8.53 -3.30
CA VAL A 433 -31.54 9.89 -3.84
C VAL A 433 -31.37 10.94 -2.75
N SER A 434 -30.78 12.08 -3.11
CA SER A 434 -30.47 13.17 -2.16
C SER A 434 -31.69 13.79 -1.48
N THR A 435 -32.88 13.63 -2.08
CA THR A 435 -34.14 14.06 -1.45
C THR A 435 -34.53 13.19 -0.27
N ASN A 436 -34.17 11.92 -0.28
CA ASN A 436 -34.59 10.93 0.73
C ASN A 436 -33.49 10.57 1.71
N TYR A 437 -32.24 10.77 1.34
CA TYR A 437 -31.07 10.39 2.11
C TYR A 437 -30.06 11.53 2.22
N THR A 438 -29.32 11.53 3.30
CA THR A 438 -28.11 12.36 3.47
C THR A 438 -27.02 11.50 4.10
N VAL A 439 -25.78 11.78 3.75
CA VAL A 439 -24.63 11.13 4.39
C VAL A 439 -24.33 11.87 5.68
N MET A 440 -24.20 11.15 6.78
CA MET A 440 -23.83 11.73 8.07
C MET A 440 -22.36 12.17 8.08
N GLU A 441 -21.99 13.07 8.98
CA GLU A 441 -20.61 13.50 9.17
C GLU A 441 -19.81 12.43 9.91
N GLY A 442 -18.50 12.34 9.62
CA GLY A 442 -17.59 11.43 10.30
C GLY A 442 -17.52 10.01 9.74
N GLY A 443 -18.02 9.77 8.52
CA GLY A 443 -17.87 8.47 7.86
C GLY A 443 -16.42 8.13 7.52
N THR A 444 -16.10 6.85 7.52
CA THR A 444 -14.77 6.28 7.25
C THR A 444 -14.77 5.42 5.97
N LEU A 445 -13.60 5.00 5.51
CA LEU A 445 -13.48 4.08 4.36
C LEU A 445 -14.17 2.73 4.63
N HIS A 446 -14.17 2.29 5.88
CA HIS A 446 -14.90 1.09 6.27
C HIS A 446 -16.40 1.23 6.06
N ASP A 447 -16.97 2.36 6.49
CA ASP A 447 -18.38 2.63 6.29
C ASP A 447 -18.78 2.64 4.80
N LEU A 448 -17.83 2.98 3.91
CA LEU A 448 -18.05 2.85 2.47
C LEU A 448 -18.24 1.38 2.05
N ALA A 449 -17.39 0.48 2.54
CA ALA A 449 -17.50 -0.95 2.26
C ALA A 449 -18.84 -1.51 2.75
N ASP A 450 -19.22 -1.20 3.99
CA ASP A 450 -20.49 -1.62 4.57
C ASP A 450 -21.70 -1.01 3.85
N THR A 451 -21.57 0.24 3.37
CA THR A 451 -22.62 0.88 2.57
C THR A 451 -22.87 0.09 1.28
N ILE A 452 -21.82 -0.35 0.62
CA ILE A 452 -21.91 -1.15 -0.61
C ILE A 452 -22.53 -2.51 -0.31
N LEU A 453 -22.09 -3.20 0.75
CA LEU A 453 -22.64 -4.48 1.18
C LEU A 453 -24.13 -4.37 1.48
N LYS A 454 -24.54 -3.32 2.19
CA LYS A 454 -25.93 -3.03 2.50
C LYS A 454 -26.76 -2.72 1.26
N ASN A 455 -26.18 -2.07 0.26
CA ASN A 455 -26.85 -1.83 -1.01
C ASN A 455 -27.00 -3.09 -1.87
N ILE A 456 -26.04 -4.03 -1.78
CA ILE A 456 -26.15 -5.35 -2.43
C ILE A 456 -27.27 -6.17 -1.81
N ASN A 457 -27.31 -6.22 -0.48
CA ASN A 457 -28.32 -6.97 0.29
C ASN A 457 -28.81 -6.14 1.48
N SER A 458 -30.06 -5.69 1.43
CA SER A 458 -30.68 -4.89 2.50
C SER A 458 -30.72 -5.60 3.86
N ASP A 459 -30.68 -6.94 3.86
CA ASP A 459 -30.69 -7.75 5.08
C ASP A 459 -29.29 -7.96 5.66
N TYR A 460 -28.24 -7.41 5.03
CA TYR A 460 -26.89 -7.46 5.55
C TYR A 460 -26.85 -6.91 6.97
N LYS A 461 -26.40 -7.74 7.88
CA LYS A 461 -26.21 -7.40 9.29
C LYS A 461 -24.74 -7.42 9.58
N GLU A 462 -24.30 -6.44 10.32
CA GLU A 462 -22.94 -6.41 10.83
C GLU A 462 -22.76 -7.53 11.85
N ASP A 463 -21.70 -8.31 11.69
CA ASP A 463 -21.31 -9.35 12.64
C ASP A 463 -19.94 -9.06 13.26
N GLY A 464 -19.74 -9.43 14.53
CA GLY A 464 -18.47 -9.38 15.23
C GLY A 464 -17.92 -7.98 15.44
N LEU A 465 -16.68 -7.73 14.97
CA LEU A 465 -15.95 -6.47 15.18
C LEU A 465 -16.61 -5.25 14.55
N LEU A 466 -17.40 -5.44 13.51
CA LEU A 466 -18.11 -4.37 12.83
C LEU A 466 -19.27 -3.80 13.63
N LYS A 467 -19.76 -4.50 14.66
CA LYS A 467 -20.89 -4.07 15.51
C LYS A 467 -20.68 -2.75 16.23
N LYS A 468 -19.44 -2.32 16.43
CA LYS A 468 -19.11 -1.09 17.14
C LYS A 468 -18.99 0.14 16.25
N LYS A 469 -19.07 -0.03 14.91
CA LYS A 469 -18.88 1.04 13.94
C LYS A 469 -20.17 1.31 13.20
N SER A 470 -20.43 2.58 12.95
CA SER A 470 -21.52 3.00 12.10
C SER A 470 -21.15 2.76 10.62
N THR A 471 -22.08 2.27 9.85
CA THR A 471 -21.94 2.17 8.40
C THR A 471 -22.30 3.48 7.72
N LEU A 472 -21.87 3.69 6.48
CA LEU A 472 -22.38 4.82 5.70
C LEU A 472 -23.91 4.76 5.52
N PHE A 473 -24.52 3.57 5.53
CA PHE A 473 -25.97 3.45 5.62
C PHE A 473 -26.55 3.87 6.97
N SER A 474 -25.82 3.72 8.07
CA SER A 474 -26.21 4.34 9.34
C SER A 474 -26.06 5.87 9.31
N PHE A 475 -25.20 6.36 8.45
CA PHE A 475 -25.08 7.78 8.13
C PHE A 475 -26.09 8.25 7.08
N LEU A 476 -26.72 7.34 6.35
CA LEU A 476 -27.81 7.61 5.42
C LEU A 476 -29.13 7.47 6.18
N TYR A 477 -29.68 8.53 6.65
CA TYR A 477 -31.00 8.49 7.26
C TYR A 477 -32.06 9.06 6.33
N LYS A 478 -33.23 8.49 6.39
CA LYS A 478 -34.37 8.96 5.63
C LYS A 478 -34.83 10.30 6.24
N LYS A 479 -34.83 11.36 5.42
CA LYS A 479 -35.39 12.65 5.87
C LYS A 479 -36.82 12.43 6.38
N PRO A 480 -37.18 12.98 7.54
CA PRO A 480 -38.57 12.91 8.00
C PRO A 480 -39.49 13.51 6.92
N LYS A 481 -40.51 12.77 6.53
CA LYS A 481 -41.58 13.33 5.70
C LYS A 481 -42.11 14.52 6.45
N LYS A 482 -41.98 15.71 5.87
CA LYS A 482 -42.74 16.88 6.40
C LYS A 482 -44.20 16.52 6.29
N GLY A 483 -44.84 16.31 7.38
CA GLY A 483 -46.29 16.24 7.53
C GLY A 483 -46.93 17.58 7.20
#